data_120f4a060b40ab689a6cc9fbc102a6d6
#
_entry.id   120f4a060b40ab689a6cc9fbc102a6d6
#
_cell.length_a   1.000
_cell.length_b   1.000
_cell.length_c   1.000
_cell.angle_alpha   90.00
_cell.angle_beta   90.00
_cell.angle_gamma   90.00
#
_symmetry.space_group_name_H-M   'P 1'
#
loop_
_entity.id
_entity.type
_entity.pdbx_description
1 polymer ?
#
loop_
_entity_poly.entity_id
_entity_poly.type
_entity_poly.pdbx_seq_one_letter_code
_entity_poly.pdbx_strand_id
1 'polypeptide(L)'
;QYKGINRLLIQKEEPFNQGYAICFENIVRYVNALLPSNEDVNAVQLSTKSKFPLPAVREAIANSLIHQDLYITGAAPVVEIFDNRIEVTNPGTPLVDILRIIDNPPKSRNEKLASLMRRLKMCEELGRGWDRMVLACEAQYLPAPRIEVFQDSTKVALFSEMEFSNIPMEDKLWSCYLHACLMYIQGDALTNKSLR
;
A
#
# COMPACT_ATOMS: atom_id res chain seq x y z
N GLN A 1 -1.79 -8.13 13.72
CA GLN A 1 -1.69 -9.32 12.87
C GLN A 1 -2.80 -10.30 13.21
N TYR A 2 -3.42 -10.86 12.19
CA TYR A 2 -4.45 -11.88 12.31
C TYR A 2 -3.93 -13.24 11.85
N LYS A 3 -4.53 -14.31 12.37
CA LYS A 3 -4.33 -15.67 11.86
C LYS A 3 -5.40 -15.94 10.80
N GLY A 4 -4.98 -16.26 9.58
CA GLY A 4 -5.89 -16.51 8.47
C GLY A 4 -6.26 -15.24 7.68
N ILE A 5 -7.42 -15.28 7.03
CA ILE A 5 -7.86 -14.25 6.08
C ILE A 5 -8.97 -13.34 6.63
N ASN A 6 -9.34 -13.49 7.90
CA ASN A 6 -10.39 -12.71 8.56
C ASN A 6 -9.94 -12.16 9.92
N ARG A 7 -10.77 -11.29 10.53
CA ARG A 7 -10.48 -10.62 11.80
C ARG A 7 -10.85 -11.43 13.05
N LEU A 8 -11.08 -12.72 12.97
CA LEU A 8 -11.59 -13.52 14.09
C LEU A 8 -10.52 -13.82 15.14
N LEU A 9 -9.27 -14.03 14.73
CA LEU A 9 -8.18 -14.42 15.63
C LEU A 9 -7.02 -13.44 15.55
N ILE A 10 -6.94 -12.55 16.53
CA ILE A 10 -5.79 -11.65 16.69
C ILE A 10 -4.63 -12.45 17.27
N GLN A 11 -3.49 -12.45 16.56
CA GLN A 11 -2.23 -13.04 17.04
C GLN A 11 -1.37 -12.02 17.75
N LYS A 12 -1.34 -10.80 17.26
CA LYS A 12 -0.48 -9.74 17.77
C LYS A 12 -1.08 -8.36 17.53
N GLU A 13 -1.00 -7.53 18.54
CA GLU A 13 -1.36 -6.12 18.48
C GLU A 13 -0.24 -5.32 19.11
N GLU A 14 0.18 -4.22 18.46
CA GLU A 14 1.29 -3.37 18.91
C GLU A 14 0.94 -1.89 18.67
N PRO A 15 0.71 -1.10 19.72
CA PRO A 15 0.50 0.33 19.58
C PRO A 15 1.84 1.07 19.46
N PHE A 16 1.92 2.03 18.54
CA PHE A 16 3.06 2.91 18.35
C PHE A 16 2.69 4.34 18.79
N ASN A 17 3.06 4.71 20.01
CA ASN A 17 2.66 5.97 20.66
C ASN A 17 3.72 7.08 20.63
N GLN A 18 4.87 6.84 20.01
CA GLN A 18 5.91 7.85 19.82
C GLN A 18 5.64 8.62 18.52
N GLY A 19 6.01 9.86 18.39
CA GLY A 19 5.70 10.67 17.19
C GLY A 19 6.17 10.06 15.86
N TYR A 20 5.54 10.42 14.76
CA TYR A 20 5.74 9.81 13.42
C TYR A 20 7.19 9.78 12.94
N ALA A 21 7.97 10.84 13.25
CA ALA A 21 9.39 10.91 12.89
C ALA A 21 10.24 9.81 13.53
N ILE A 22 9.84 9.33 14.71
CA ILE A 22 10.55 8.27 15.44
C ILE A 22 9.96 6.89 15.09
N CYS A 23 8.62 6.81 15.02
CA CYS A 23 7.92 5.54 14.85
C CYS A 23 7.95 5.00 13.43
N PHE A 24 7.99 5.84 12.40
CA PHE A 24 7.77 5.40 11.02
C PHE A 24 8.69 4.24 10.60
N GLU A 25 9.99 4.39 10.76
CA GLU A 25 10.93 3.32 10.40
C GLU A 25 10.76 2.07 11.28
N ASN A 26 10.37 2.26 12.54
CA ASN A 26 10.10 1.17 13.45
C ASN A 26 8.83 0.40 13.04
N ILE A 27 7.77 1.13 12.63
CA ILE A 27 6.53 0.53 12.12
C ILE A 27 6.81 -0.27 10.84
N VAL A 28 7.50 0.34 9.87
CA VAL A 28 7.84 -0.33 8.60
C VAL A 28 8.65 -1.60 8.85
N ARG A 29 9.66 -1.51 9.71
CA ARG A 29 10.52 -2.65 10.07
C ARG A 29 9.75 -3.75 10.80
N TYR A 30 8.89 -3.35 11.74
CA TYR A 30 8.04 -4.27 12.50
C TYR A 30 7.02 -4.97 11.59
N VAL A 31 6.32 -4.22 10.74
CA VAL A 31 5.40 -4.79 9.75
C VAL A 31 6.15 -5.78 8.84
N ASN A 32 7.29 -5.37 8.29
CA ASN A 32 8.08 -6.24 7.42
C ASN A 32 8.52 -7.54 8.11
N ALA A 33 8.86 -7.50 9.39
CA ALA A 33 9.23 -8.70 10.17
C ALA A 33 8.05 -9.65 10.42
N LEU A 34 6.81 -9.15 10.33
CA LEU A 34 5.59 -9.95 10.48
C LEU A 34 5.02 -10.44 9.15
N LEU A 35 5.52 -9.93 8.02
CA LEU A 35 5.01 -10.33 6.71
C LEU A 35 5.34 -11.80 6.42
N PRO A 36 4.38 -12.54 5.85
CA PRO A 36 4.65 -13.87 5.35
C PRO A 36 5.76 -13.83 4.30
N SER A 37 6.71 -14.72 4.41
CA SER A 37 7.81 -14.89 3.45
C SER A 37 7.76 -16.26 2.82
N ASN A 38 8.11 -16.37 1.53
CA ASN A 38 8.36 -17.65 0.89
C ASN A 38 9.86 -17.96 1.04
N GLU A 39 10.17 -19.18 1.45
CA GLU A 39 11.53 -19.72 1.36
C GLU A 39 11.79 -20.05 -0.13
N ASP A 40 12.75 -19.38 -0.73
CA ASP A 40 13.19 -19.72 -2.08
C ASP A 40 14.13 -20.92 -2.01
N VAL A 41 13.56 -22.13 -2.12
CA VAL A 41 14.29 -23.41 -2.00
C VAL A 41 15.29 -23.60 -3.16
N ASN A 42 15.19 -22.81 -4.21
CA ASN A 42 16.04 -22.88 -5.40
C ASN A 42 17.23 -21.90 -5.37
N ALA A 43 17.30 -21.01 -4.40
CA ALA A 43 18.42 -20.10 -4.27
C ALA A 43 19.61 -20.79 -3.63
N VAL A 44 20.80 -20.63 -4.20
CA VAL A 44 22.08 -21.13 -3.64
C VAL A 44 22.36 -20.55 -2.24
N GLN A 45 21.71 -19.45 -1.88
CA GLN A 45 21.59 -18.91 -0.54
C GLN A 45 20.12 -18.80 -0.19
N LEU A 46 19.72 -19.26 0.99
CA LEU A 46 18.37 -19.09 1.52
C LEU A 46 18.00 -17.60 1.52
N SER A 47 17.30 -17.17 0.49
CA SER A 47 16.73 -15.82 0.43
C SER A 47 15.25 -15.91 0.78
N THR A 48 14.87 -15.31 1.89
CA THR A 48 13.47 -15.12 2.24
C THR A 48 12.92 -13.92 1.46
N LYS A 49 12.07 -14.18 0.45
CA LYS A 49 11.39 -13.12 -0.29
C LYS A 49 10.05 -12.82 0.37
N SER A 50 9.84 -11.57 0.78
CA SER A 50 8.53 -11.14 1.28
C SER A 50 7.46 -11.35 0.20
N LYS A 51 6.29 -11.84 0.61
CA LYS A 51 5.10 -11.97 -0.25
C LYS A 51 4.52 -10.63 -0.70
N PHE A 52 4.99 -9.54 -0.14
CA PHE A 52 4.54 -8.19 -0.42
C PHE A 52 5.72 -7.29 -0.78
N PRO A 53 5.59 -6.42 -1.80
CA PRO A 53 6.66 -5.50 -2.18
C PRO A 53 6.86 -4.46 -1.07
N LEU A 54 8.02 -4.48 -0.42
CA LEU A 54 8.34 -3.55 0.68
C LEU A 54 8.17 -2.07 0.30
N PRO A 55 8.52 -1.61 -0.92
CA PRO A 55 8.25 -0.23 -1.33
C PRO A 55 6.76 0.12 -1.30
N ALA A 56 5.87 -0.80 -1.70
CA ALA A 56 4.42 -0.58 -1.66
C ALA A 56 3.90 -0.53 -0.21
N VAL A 57 4.36 -1.44 0.65
CA VAL A 57 4.01 -1.44 2.08
C VAL A 57 4.44 -0.15 2.75
N ARG A 58 5.69 0.28 2.52
CA ARG A 58 6.23 1.53 3.06
C ARG A 58 5.42 2.74 2.63
N GLU A 59 5.08 2.82 1.36
CA GLU A 59 4.31 3.93 0.79
C GLU A 59 2.87 3.95 1.31
N ALA A 60 2.20 2.80 1.42
CA ALA A 60 0.87 2.71 2.00
C ALA A 60 0.84 3.22 3.45
N ILE A 61 1.84 2.86 4.26
CA ILE A 61 1.98 3.35 5.64
C ILE A 61 2.24 4.86 5.66
N ALA A 62 3.16 5.37 4.82
CA ALA A 62 3.45 6.80 4.74
C ALA A 62 2.20 7.61 4.36
N ASN A 63 1.46 7.14 3.35
CA ASN A 63 0.23 7.78 2.89
C ASN A 63 -0.85 7.80 3.98
N SER A 64 -1.00 6.74 4.75
CA SER A 64 -1.97 6.68 5.85
C SER A 64 -1.70 7.73 6.93
N LEU A 65 -0.44 8.04 7.20
CA LEU A 65 -0.04 9.08 8.16
C LEU A 65 -0.22 10.49 7.60
N ILE A 66 0.14 10.69 6.32
CA ILE A 66 0.09 12.02 5.68
C ILE A 66 -1.35 12.45 5.38
N HIS A 67 -2.18 11.52 4.91
CA HIS A 67 -3.52 11.81 4.40
C HIS A 67 -4.64 11.63 5.43
N GLN A 68 -4.31 11.21 6.66
CA GLN A 68 -5.30 11.12 7.73
C GLN A 68 -5.95 12.48 8.02
N ASP A 69 -7.21 12.45 8.41
CA ASP A 69 -7.93 13.62 8.91
C ASP A 69 -7.71 13.72 10.44
N LEU A 70 -6.90 14.68 10.86
CA LEU A 70 -6.55 14.89 12.27
C LEU A 70 -7.69 15.50 13.10
N TYR A 71 -8.79 15.90 12.45
CA TYR A 71 -10.00 16.38 13.15
C TYR A 71 -10.93 15.23 13.56
N ILE A 72 -10.78 14.06 12.94
CA ILE A 72 -11.54 12.86 13.33
C ILE A 72 -10.89 12.28 14.58
N THR A 73 -11.62 12.36 15.70
CA THR A 73 -11.18 11.86 17.02
C THR A 73 -11.62 10.41 17.22
N GLY A 74 -10.88 9.69 18.08
CA GLY A 74 -11.21 8.29 18.41
C GLY A 74 -10.80 7.27 17.34
N ALA A 75 -10.14 7.71 16.26
CA ALA A 75 -9.61 6.85 15.22
C ALA A 75 -8.15 7.18 14.94
N ALA A 76 -7.35 6.17 14.61
CA ALA A 76 -5.95 6.29 14.26
C ALA A 76 -5.65 5.45 13.01
N PRO A 77 -4.55 5.72 12.29
CA PRO A 77 -4.08 4.82 11.25
C PRO A 77 -3.80 3.42 11.80
N VAL A 78 -4.27 2.40 11.11
CA VAL A 78 -4.14 0.99 11.50
C VAL A 78 -3.57 0.19 10.34
N VAL A 79 -2.60 -0.67 10.65
CA VAL A 79 -2.07 -1.67 9.70
C VAL A 79 -2.52 -3.05 10.15
N GLU A 80 -3.28 -3.72 9.32
CA GLU A 80 -3.79 -5.07 9.56
C GLU A 80 -3.11 -6.04 8.60
N ILE A 81 -2.49 -7.09 9.15
CA ILE A 81 -1.75 -8.10 8.39
C ILE A 81 -2.52 -9.41 8.45
N PHE A 82 -2.88 -9.94 7.30
CA PHE A 82 -3.53 -11.23 7.08
C PHE A 82 -2.60 -12.17 6.29
N ASP A 83 -2.96 -13.43 6.16
CA ASP A 83 -2.14 -14.40 5.44
C ASP A 83 -2.04 -14.09 3.93
N ASN A 84 -3.07 -13.42 3.36
CA ASN A 84 -3.18 -13.15 1.92
C ASN A 84 -3.19 -11.66 1.54
N ARG A 85 -3.19 -10.75 2.52
CA ARG A 85 -3.21 -9.30 2.25
C ARG A 85 -2.76 -8.48 3.44
N ILE A 86 -2.41 -7.23 3.17
CA ILE A 86 -2.21 -6.18 4.17
C ILE A 86 -3.27 -5.13 3.92
N GLU A 87 -3.93 -4.66 4.97
CA GLU A 87 -4.85 -3.53 4.93
C GLU A 87 -4.27 -2.37 5.75
N VAL A 88 -4.19 -1.19 5.15
CA VAL A 88 -3.78 0.04 5.82
C VAL A 88 -4.95 1.00 5.78
N THR A 89 -5.51 1.28 6.94
CA THR A 89 -6.69 2.16 7.08
C THR A 89 -6.29 3.44 7.82
N ASN A 90 -6.76 4.58 7.34
CA ASN A 90 -6.63 5.86 8.04
C ASN A 90 -7.95 6.61 8.10
N PRO A 91 -8.18 7.42 9.15
CA PRO A 91 -9.32 8.33 9.19
C PRO A 91 -9.24 9.38 8.08
N GLY A 92 -10.39 9.72 7.50
CA GLY A 92 -10.54 10.69 6.42
C GLY A 92 -10.66 10.07 5.03
N THR A 93 -11.41 10.74 4.15
CA THR A 93 -11.62 10.35 2.75
C THR A 93 -10.58 10.97 1.84
N PRO A 94 -10.28 10.41 0.64
CA PRO A 94 -9.35 11.01 -0.31
C PRO A 94 -9.78 12.43 -0.71
N LEU A 95 -8.80 13.31 -0.96
CA LEU A 95 -9.04 14.66 -1.51
C LEU A 95 -9.01 14.68 -3.04
N VAL A 96 -8.72 13.55 -3.65
CA VAL A 96 -8.63 13.36 -5.10
C VAL A 96 -9.59 12.25 -5.50
N ASP A 97 -10.03 12.28 -6.75
CA ASP A 97 -10.80 11.19 -7.33
C ASP A 97 -9.92 9.94 -7.41
N ILE A 98 -10.40 8.82 -6.86
CA ILE A 98 -9.66 7.55 -6.86
C ILE A 98 -9.43 7.01 -8.27
N LEU A 99 -10.34 7.28 -9.21
CA LEU A 99 -10.13 6.90 -10.62
C LEU A 99 -9.02 7.70 -11.28
N ARG A 100 -8.64 8.82 -10.71
CA ARG A 100 -7.57 9.67 -11.21
C ARG A 100 -6.36 9.74 -10.28
N ILE A 101 -6.20 8.74 -9.40
CA ILE A 101 -5.17 8.75 -8.37
C ILE A 101 -3.74 8.76 -8.93
N ILE A 102 -3.56 8.24 -10.15
CA ILE A 102 -2.28 8.20 -10.86
C ILE A 102 -1.94 9.55 -11.51
N ASP A 103 -2.91 10.24 -12.10
CA ASP A 103 -2.68 11.42 -12.94
C ASP A 103 -3.07 12.75 -12.27
N ASN A 104 -3.69 12.72 -11.10
CA ASN A 104 -4.00 13.94 -10.37
C ASN A 104 -2.75 14.54 -9.71
N PRO A 105 -2.63 15.87 -9.71
CA PRO A 105 -1.64 16.54 -8.88
C PRO A 105 -1.77 16.14 -7.40
N PRO A 106 -0.64 15.98 -6.68
CA PRO A 106 -0.67 15.58 -5.28
C PRO A 106 -1.40 16.63 -4.42
N LYS A 107 -2.27 16.14 -3.53
CA LYS A 107 -3.06 16.96 -2.62
C LYS A 107 -2.99 16.36 -1.22
N SER A 108 -2.64 17.16 -0.23
CA SER A 108 -2.56 16.70 1.16
C SER A 108 -3.33 17.62 2.09
N ARG A 109 -4.05 17.05 3.08
CA ARG A 109 -4.61 17.80 4.21
C ARG A 109 -3.52 18.36 5.11
N ASN A 110 -2.45 17.60 5.26
CA ASN A 110 -1.39 17.85 6.23
C ASN A 110 -0.10 18.25 5.52
N GLU A 111 -0.10 19.38 4.79
CA GLU A 111 1.04 19.83 3.97
C GLU A 111 2.34 19.97 4.76
N LYS A 112 2.27 20.50 6.01
CA LYS A 112 3.44 20.63 6.87
C LYS A 112 3.99 19.28 7.31
N LEU A 113 3.12 18.32 7.62
CA LEU A 113 3.51 16.95 7.94
C LEU A 113 4.11 16.25 6.72
N ALA A 114 3.46 16.36 5.55
CA ALA A 114 3.97 15.82 4.29
C ALA A 114 5.36 16.38 3.96
N SER A 115 5.55 17.69 4.11
CA SER A 115 6.84 18.35 3.90
C SER A 115 7.91 17.84 4.88
N LEU A 116 7.58 17.67 6.16
CA LEU A 116 8.49 17.12 7.16
C LEU A 116 8.88 15.68 6.81
N MET A 117 7.91 14.82 6.50
CA MET A 117 8.16 13.42 6.16
C MET A 117 9.01 13.27 4.90
N ARG A 118 8.79 14.12 3.89
CA ARG A 118 9.66 14.18 2.68
C ARG A 118 11.10 14.55 3.05
N ARG A 119 11.30 15.59 3.84
CA ARG A 119 12.64 16.02 4.29
C ARG A 119 13.38 14.92 5.07
N LEU A 120 12.64 14.11 5.81
CA LEU A 120 13.17 12.94 6.54
C LEU A 120 13.28 11.69 5.66
N LYS A 121 12.98 11.78 4.36
CA LYS A 121 13.00 10.66 3.39
C LYS A 121 12.09 9.48 3.78
N MET A 122 11.00 9.77 4.46
CA MET A 122 9.99 8.77 4.88
C MET A 122 8.98 8.48 3.79
N CYS A 123 8.72 9.45 2.89
CA CYS A 123 7.83 9.34 1.75
C CYS A 123 8.43 10.01 0.51
N GLU A 124 7.80 9.81 -0.64
CA GLU A 124 8.23 10.34 -1.93
C GLU A 124 8.10 11.86 -2.05
N GLU A 125 8.98 12.45 -2.88
CA GLU A 125 9.06 13.90 -3.03
C GLU A 125 8.01 14.49 -3.97
N LEU A 126 7.54 13.75 -4.97
CA LEU A 126 6.82 14.30 -6.13
C LEU A 126 5.38 13.82 -6.30
N GLY A 127 4.76 13.24 -5.27
CA GLY A 127 3.38 12.75 -5.37
C GLY A 127 3.20 11.49 -6.23
N ARG A 128 4.28 10.76 -6.51
CA ARG A 128 4.29 9.52 -7.29
C ARG A 128 4.19 8.24 -6.42
N GLY A 129 3.66 8.39 -5.22
CA GLY A 129 3.57 7.27 -4.28
C GLY A 129 2.70 6.13 -4.81
N TRP A 130 1.56 6.45 -5.42
CA TRP A 130 0.68 5.48 -6.04
C TRP A 130 1.30 4.78 -7.23
N ASP A 131 1.97 5.52 -8.12
CA ASP A 131 2.69 4.96 -9.27
C ASP A 131 3.67 3.89 -8.82
N ARG A 132 4.45 4.20 -7.76
CA ARG A 132 5.44 3.27 -7.20
C ARG A 132 4.79 2.06 -6.55
N MET A 133 3.66 2.21 -5.84
CA MET A 133 2.95 1.07 -5.29
C MET A 133 2.48 0.13 -6.40
N VAL A 134 1.87 0.68 -7.46
CA VAL A 134 1.39 -0.11 -8.60
C VAL A 134 2.57 -0.81 -9.29
N LEU A 135 3.61 -0.07 -9.67
CA LEU A 135 4.80 -0.63 -10.31
C LEU A 135 5.50 -1.70 -9.46
N ALA A 136 5.54 -1.51 -8.13
CA ALA A 136 6.14 -2.49 -7.23
C ALA A 136 5.32 -3.78 -7.15
N CYS A 137 3.99 -3.69 -7.24
CA CYS A 137 3.10 -4.86 -7.31
C CYS A 137 3.25 -5.55 -8.68
N GLU A 138 3.22 -4.81 -9.78
CA GLU A 138 3.41 -5.35 -11.14
C GLU A 138 4.74 -6.09 -11.29
N ALA A 139 5.83 -5.51 -10.76
CA ALA A 139 7.16 -6.13 -10.79
C ALA A 139 7.25 -7.49 -10.06
N GLN A 140 6.27 -7.80 -9.22
CA GLN A 140 6.14 -9.09 -8.53
C GLN A 140 4.94 -9.91 -9.00
N TYR A 141 4.29 -9.51 -10.10
CA TYR A 141 3.09 -10.17 -10.66
C TYR A 141 1.94 -10.26 -9.65
N LEU A 142 1.79 -9.24 -8.80
CA LEU A 142 0.72 -9.15 -7.81
C LEU A 142 -0.43 -8.28 -8.34
N PRO A 143 -1.67 -8.49 -7.84
CA PRO A 143 -2.76 -7.56 -8.10
C PRO A 143 -2.39 -6.14 -7.69
N ALA A 144 -2.90 -5.15 -8.41
CA ALA A 144 -2.70 -3.75 -8.07
C ALA A 144 -3.27 -3.42 -6.67
N PRO A 145 -2.71 -2.42 -5.98
CA PRO A 145 -3.27 -1.95 -4.71
C PRO A 145 -4.72 -1.53 -4.87
N ARG A 146 -5.60 -2.01 -3.98
CA ARG A 146 -7.02 -1.63 -3.96
C ARG A 146 -7.22 -0.48 -2.98
N ILE A 147 -8.05 0.49 -3.35
CA ILE A 147 -8.49 1.56 -2.46
C ILE A 147 -9.99 1.42 -2.20
N GLU A 148 -10.37 1.48 -0.94
CA GLU A 148 -11.76 1.47 -0.49
C GLU A 148 -12.01 2.74 0.33
N VAL A 149 -13.09 3.43 0.00
CA VAL A 149 -13.50 4.67 0.68
C VAL A 149 -14.77 4.40 1.47
N PHE A 150 -14.71 4.67 2.76
CA PHE A 150 -15.84 4.63 3.68
C PHE A 150 -16.25 6.05 4.04
N GLN A 151 -17.31 6.21 4.82
CA GLN A 151 -17.84 7.52 5.22
C GLN A 151 -16.75 8.42 5.83
N ASP A 152 -15.94 7.88 6.76
CA ASP A 152 -14.96 8.64 7.53
C ASP A 152 -13.55 8.03 7.48
N SER A 153 -13.28 7.14 6.54
CA SER A 153 -11.97 6.49 6.43
C SER A 153 -11.64 6.04 5.02
N THR A 154 -10.36 5.86 4.79
CA THR A 154 -9.79 5.29 3.57
C THR A 154 -9.00 4.06 3.92
N LYS A 155 -9.16 2.98 3.17
CA LYS A 155 -8.40 1.74 3.30
C LYS A 155 -7.68 1.43 2.00
N VAL A 156 -6.40 1.10 2.12
CA VAL A 156 -5.57 0.57 1.03
C VAL A 156 -5.26 -0.88 1.33
N ALA A 157 -5.54 -1.77 0.39
CA ALA A 157 -5.22 -3.19 0.50
C ALA A 157 -4.12 -3.57 -0.52
N LEU A 158 -3.09 -4.25 -0.04
CA LEU A 158 -2.05 -4.90 -0.83
C LEU A 158 -2.24 -6.40 -0.75
N PHE A 159 -2.21 -7.09 -1.88
CA PHE A 159 -2.46 -8.53 -1.96
C PHE A 159 -1.15 -9.31 -2.12
N SER A 160 -1.10 -10.52 -1.56
CA SER A 160 -0.03 -11.48 -1.85
C SER A 160 -0.27 -12.15 -3.19
N GLU A 161 0.67 -12.99 -3.62
CA GLU A 161 0.54 -13.83 -4.80
C GLU A 161 -0.76 -14.63 -4.78
N MET A 162 -1.45 -14.64 -5.90
CA MET A 162 -2.72 -15.33 -6.12
C MET A 162 -2.76 -15.88 -7.55
N GLU A 163 -3.26 -17.09 -7.72
CA GLU A 163 -3.51 -17.61 -9.05
C GLU A 163 -4.46 -16.70 -9.82
N PHE A 164 -4.15 -16.44 -11.09
CA PHE A 164 -4.95 -15.53 -11.92
C PHE A 164 -6.43 -15.91 -11.98
N SER A 165 -6.74 -17.21 -11.99
CA SER A 165 -8.12 -17.74 -11.94
C SER A 165 -8.89 -17.27 -10.71
N ASN A 166 -8.20 -17.10 -9.57
CA ASN A 166 -8.78 -16.74 -8.26
C ASN A 166 -8.85 -15.23 -8.02
N ILE A 167 -8.22 -14.42 -8.88
CA ILE A 167 -8.31 -12.96 -8.77
C ILE A 167 -9.74 -12.54 -9.18
N PRO A 168 -10.48 -11.78 -8.35
CA PRO A 168 -11.78 -11.23 -8.71
C PRO A 168 -11.73 -10.39 -9.99
N MET A 169 -12.79 -10.42 -10.78
CA MET A 169 -12.83 -9.69 -12.06
C MET A 169 -12.62 -8.18 -11.87
N GLU A 170 -13.17 -7.61 -10.80
CA GLU A 170 -13.00 -6.19 -10.46
C GLU A 170 -11.51 -5.84 -10.24
N ASP A 171 -10.74 -6.71 -9.57
CA ASP A 171 -9.31 -6.49 -9.32
C ASP A 171 -8.48 -6.64 -10.61
N LYS A 172 -8.87 -7.55 -11.49
CA LYS A 172 -8.27 -7.67 -12.83
C LYS A 172 -8.49 -6.38 -13.62
N LEU A 173 -9.73 -5.90 -13.67
CA LEU A 173 -10.08 -4.66 -14.37
C LEU A 173 -9.38 -3.45 -13.76
N TRP A 174 -9.33 -3.38 -12.43
CA TRP A 174 -8.64 -2.31 -11.72
C TRP A 174 -7.13 -2.32 -12.01
N SER A 175 -6.49 -3.48 -11.99
CA SER A 175 -5.07 -3.62 -12.33
C SER A 175 -4.79 -3.21 -13.78
N CYS A 176 -5.61 -3.65 -14.74
CA CYS A 176 -5.51 -3.22 -16.14
C CYS A 176 -5.69 -1.70 -16.29
N TYR A 177 -6.65 -1.11 -15.56
CA TYR A 177 -6.91 0.31 -15.60
C TYR A 177 -5.71 1.13 -15.09
N LEU A 178 -5.17 0.78 -13.91
CA LEU A 178 -4.02 1.47 -13.35
C LEU A 178 -2.78 1.32 -14.23
N HIS A 179 -2.53 0.13 -14.80
CA HIS A 179 -1.46 -0.09 -15.76
C HIS A 179 -1.63 0.81 -17.00
N ALA A 180 -2.85 0.90 -17.55
CA ALA A 180 -3.13 1.77 -18.68
C ALA A 180 -2.88 3.26 -18.37
N CYS A 181 -3.25 3.71 -17.17
CA CYS A 181 -2.96 5.07 -16.71
C CYS A 181 -1.46 5.32 -16.61
N LEU A 182 -0.68 4.37 -16.06
CA LEU A 182 0.78 4.48 -15.99
C LEU A 182 1.42 4.57 -17.37
N MET A 183 1.02 3.69 -18.32
CA MET A 183 1.51 3.73 -19.69
C MET A 183 1.19 5.08 -20.35
N TYR A 184 -0.03 5.58 -20.16
CA TYR A 184 -0.46 6.86 -20.72
C TYR A 184 0.41 8.04 -20.25
N ILE A 185 0.68 8.13 -18.92
CA ILE A 185 1.51 9.24 -18.39
C ILE A 185 2.99 9.09 -18.78
N GLN A 186 3.47 7.89 -19.03
CA GLN A 186 4.84 7.65 -19.51
C GLN A 186 4.99 7.90 -21.02
N GLY A 187 3.87 8.07 -21.73
CA GLY A 187 3.86 8.20 -23.19
C GLY A 187 4.04 6.87 -23.92
N ASP A 188 3.86 5.76 -23.22
CA ASP A 188 4.01 4.42 -23.74
C ASP A 188 2.68 3.85 -24.27
N ALA A 189 2.76 2.95 -25.24
CA ALA A 189 1.57 2.29 -25.79
C ALA A 189 1.15 1.09 -24.94
N LEU A 190 -0.14 1.05 -24.58
CA LEU A 190 -0.74 -0.13 -23.96
C LEU A 190 -0.78 -1.29 -24.97
N THR A 191 -0.22 -2.41 -24.63
CA THR A 191 -0.16 -3.61 -25.48
C THR A 191 -0.54 -4.87 -24.69
N ASN A 192 -0.94 -5.93 -25.41
CA ASN A 192 -1.16 -7.24 -24.76
C ASN A 192 0.11 -7.79 -24.07
N LYS A 193 1.29 -7.35 -24.51
CA LYS A 193 2.57 -7.77 -23.90
C LYS A 193 2.81 -7.03 -22.59
N SER A 194 2.42 -5.75 -22.49
CA SER A 194 2.59 -4.96 -21.26
C SER A 194 1.60 -5.37 -20.17
N LEU A 195 0.47 -6.02 -20.54
CA LEU A 195 -0.55 -6.52 -19.61
C LEU A 195 -0.30 -7.96 -19.10
N ARG A 196 0.73 -8.64 -19.59
CA ARG A 196 1.09 -10.01 -19.20
C ARG A 196 2.23 -10.03 -18.18
#